data_45e8cf663fe3d00804f8eeb477cedd8d
#
_entry.id   45e8cf663fe3d00804f8eeb477cedd8d
#
_cell.length_a   1.000
_cell.length_b   1.000
_cell.length_c   1.000
_cell.angle_alpha   90.00
_cell.angle_beta   90.00
_cell.angle_gamma   90.00
#
_symmetry.space_group_name_H-M   'P 1'
#
loop_
_entity.id
_entity.type
_entity.pdbx_description
1 polymer ?
#
loop_
_entity_poly.entity_id
_entity_poly.type
_entity_poly.pdbx_seq_one_letter_code
_entity_poly.pdbx_strand_id
1 'polypeptide(L)'
;MDLKLPLDHADIEHILPHRYPFLLVDRIIEFEVDKRIVGIKNVSHNERYLSHSTHGAPVMPPTILTEAVAQVGAILILAKPENRQRLPFFAGIERVRYRRPVHPGDVVVIEATVRRLRSRMGVLRGVARVDGKIVVCGTMTFALGEAAPEPAS
;
A
#
# COMPACT_ATOMS: atom_id res chain seq x y z
N MET A 1 -19.16 -7.81 -0.89
CA MET A 1 -18.92 -6.39 -1.26
C MET A 1 -18.30 -6.40 -2.65
N ASP A 2 -19.02 -5.92 -3.63
CA ASP A 2 -18.51 -5.84 -5.00
C ASP A 2 -17.92 -4.45 -5.21
N LEU A 3 -16.60 -4.36 -5.21
CA LEU A 3 -15.88 -3.16 -5.65
C LEU A 3 -15.82 -3.17 -7.17
N LYS A 4 -16.18 -2.06 -7.79
CA LYS A 4 -16.00 -1.89 -9.23
C LYS A 4 -14.55 -1.61 -9.53
N LEU A 5 -13.84 -2.62 -10.00
CA LEU A 5 -12.43 -2.50 -10.39
C LEU A 5 -12.30 -1.96 -11.84
N PRO A 6 -11.20 -1.28 -12.13
CA PRO A 6 -10.15 -0.86 -11.19
C PRO A 6 -10.59 0.31 -10.30
N LEU A 7 -10.13 0.37 -9.03
CA LEU A 7 -10.28 1.57 -8.21
C LEU A 7 -9.30 2.64 -8.71
N ASP A 8 -9.80 3.82 -8.93
CA ASP A 8 -9.00 4.99 -9.25
C ASP A 8 -8.56 5.77 -8.00
N HIS A 9 -7.90 6.91 -8.18
CA HIS A 9 -7.40 7.71 -7.07
C HIS A 9 -8.52 8.23 -6.15
N ALA A 10 -9.68 8.59 -6.70
CA ALA A 10 -10.81 9.10 -5.92
C ALA A 10 -11.40 7.99 -5.03
N ASP A 11 -11.55 6.78 -5.58
CA ASP A 11 -11.97 5.61 -4.82
C ASP A 11 -10.99 5.29 -3.69
N ILE A 12 -9.69 5.36 -3.99
CA ILE A 12 -8.62 5.11 -3.00
C ILE A 12 -8.64 6.15 -1.89
N GLU A 13 -8.83 7.43 -2.21
CA GLU A 13 -8.95 8.51 -1.22
C GLU A 13 -10.17 8.36 -0.31
N HIS A 14 -11.24 7.73 -0.78
CA HIS A 14 -12.38 7.38 0.06
C HIS A 14 -12.11 6.27 1.07
N ILE A 15 -11.11 5.42 0.78
CA ILE A 15 -10.74 4.28 1.63
C ILE A 15 -9.57 4.63 2.55
N LEU A 16 -8.52 5.27 2.00
CA LEU A 16 -7.31 5.63 2.75
C LEU A 16 -7.40 7.05 3.29
N PRO A 17 -6.92 7.31 4.52
CA PRO A 17 -6.80 8.66 5.06
C PRO A 17 -5.63 9.46 4.43
N HIS A 18 -4.71 8.79 3.75
CA HIS A 18 -3.54 9.40 3.12
C HIS A 18 -3.93 10.37 2.01
N ARG A 19 -3.16 11.45 1.87
CA ARG A 19 -3.35 12.50 0.85
C ARG A 19 -1.99 12.88 0.25
N TYR A 20 -2.04 13.62 -0.84
CA TYR A 20 -0.83 14.21 -1.43
C TYR A 20 -0.01 14.97 -0.36
N PRO A 21 1.30 14.80 -0.30
CA PRO A 21 2.16 14.03 -1.21
C PRO A 21 2.41 12.57 -0.78
N PHE A 22 1.70 12.05 0.22
CA PHE A 22 1.96 10.75 0.82
C PHE A 22 0.92 9.67 0.47
N LEU A 23 0.02 9.92 -0.45
CA LEU A 23 -0.79 8.91 -1.10
C LEU A 23 0.02 8.32 -2.25
N LEU A 24 0.52 7.10 -2.07
CA LEU A 24 1.51 6.50 -2.98
C LEU A 24 0.91 5.49 -3.96
N VAL A 25 -0.34 5.08 -3.76
CA VAL A 25 -1.01 4.08 -4.59
C VAL A 25 -1.79 4.79 -5.69
N ASP A 26 -1.53 4.42 -6.95
CA ASP A 26 -2.18 5.06 -8.10
C ASP A 26 -3.46 4.34 -8.53
N ARG A 27 -3.52 3.02 -8.35
CA ARG A 27 -4.67 2.20 -8.78
C ARG A 27 -4.71 0.85 -8.07
N ILE A 28 -5.91 0.33 -7.85
CA ILE A 28 -6.12 -1.08 -7.45
C ILE A 28 -6.73 -1.81 -8.64
N ILE A 29 -6.09 -2.90 -9.05
CA ILE A 29 -6.46 -3.67 -10.25
C ILE A 29 -7.07 -5.04 -9.94
N GLU A 30 -6.79 -5.61 -8.75
CA GLU A 30 -7.38 -6.85 -8.29
C GLU A 30 -7.71 -6.76 -6.80
N PHE A 31 -8.83 -7.36 -6.41
CA PHE A 31 -9.29 -7.36 -5.03
C PHE A 31 -10.11 -8.62 -4.73
N GLU A 32 -9.66 -9.38 -3.75
CA GLU A 32 -10.39 -10.51 -3.17
C GLU A 32 -10.54 -10.28 -1.67
N VAL A 33 -11.79 -10.17 -1.22
CA VAL A 33 -12.12 -9.88 0.19
C VAL A 33 -11.41 -10.87 1.12
N ASP A 34 -10.73 -10.34 2.13
CA ASP A 34 -10.00 -11.10 3.17
C ASP A 34 -8.88 -12.02 2.66
N LYS A 35 -8.50 -11.89 1.40
CA LYS A 35 -7.47 -12.75 0.81
C LYS A 35 -6.32 -11.98 0.18
N ARG A 36 -6.61 -11.15 -0.83
CA ARG A 36 -5.57 -10.62 -1.68
C ARG A 36 -5.99 -9.30 -2.34
N ILE A 37 -5.02 -8.45 -2.57
CA ILE A 37 -5.17 -7.20 -3.32
C ILE A 37 -3.95 -6.98 -4.19
N VAL A 38 -4.15 -6.38 -5.36
CA VAL A 38 -3.06 -5.92 -6.23
C VAL A 38 -3.27 -4.45 -6.58
N GLY A 39 -2.24 -3.66 -6.29
CA GLY A 39 -2.19 -2.25 -6.62
C GLY A 39 -1.00 -1.89 -7.51
N ILE A 40 -1.07 -0.71 -8.08
CA ILE A 40 -0.04 -0.13 -8.93
C ILE A 40 0.46 1.16 -8.32
N LYS A 41 1.79 1.32 -8.33
CA LYS A 41 2.48 2.60 -8.14
C LYS A 41 3.35 2.88 -9.35
N ASN A 42 3.10 3.99 -10.02
CA ASN A 42 3.99 4.51 -11.05
C ASN A 42 5.11 5.33 -10.41
N VAL A 43 6.31 5.21 -10.92
CA VAL A 43 7.45 6.01 -10.46
C VAL A 43 7.79 7.04 -11.54
N SER A 44 7.60 8.30 -11.22
CA SER A 44 7.88 9.43 -12.12
C SER A 44 9.15 10.17 -11.69
N HIS A 45 9.78 10.88 -12.62
CA HIS A 45 10.85 11.84 -12.31
C HIS A 45 10.39 12.98 -11.38
N ASN A 46 9.09 13.26 -11.33
CA ASN A 46 8.50 14.28 -10.46
C ASN A 46 8.19 13.77 -9.04
N GLU A 47 8.59 12.55 -8.72
CA GLU A 47 8.43 12.00 -7.35
C GLU A 47 9.22 12.83 -6.34
N ARG A 48 8.52 13.32 -5.33
CA ARG A 48 9.12 14.13 -4.26
C ARG A 48 10.19 13.38 -3.46
N TYR A 49 10.06 12.07 -3.38
CA TYR A 49 10.89 11.23 -2.51
C TYR A 49 12.07 10.59 -3.22
N LEU A 50 12.32 10.89 -4.48
CA LEU A 50 13.48 10.34 -5.19
C LEU A 50 14.77 10.70 -4.47
N SER A 51 15.60 9.69 -4.26
CA SER A 51 16.96 9.86 -3.77
C SER A 51 17.89 10.14 -4.96
N HIS A 52 18.55 11.27 -4.94
CA HIS A 52 19.51 11.63 -5.98
C HIS A 52 20.93 11.33 -5.50
N SER A 53 21.60 10.46 -6.23
CA SER A 53 23.04 10.24 -6.06
C SER A 53 23.81 11.19 -6.97
N THR A 54 24.98 11.67 -6.53
CA THR A 54 25.87 12.49 -7.36
C THR A 54 26.43 11.76 -8.57
N HIS A 55 26.36 10.43 -8.60
CA HIS A 55 26.97 9.59 -9.63
C HIS A 55 26.06 8.48 -10.15
N GLY A 56 24.76 8.56 -9.95
CA GLY A 56 23.83 7.50 -10.37
C GLY A 56 22.45 8.02 -10.75
N ALA A 57 21.67 7.18 -11.41
CA ALA A 57 20.28 7.46 -11.71
C ALA A 57 19.47 7.62 -10.41
N PRO A 58 18.47 8.51 -10.38
CA PRO A 58 17.58 8.65 -9.24
C PRO A 58 16.92 7.31 -8.90
N VAL A 59 16.76 7.04 -7.61
CA VAL A 59 16.11 5.81 -7.13
C VAL A 59 14.96 6.14 -6.19
N MET A 60 13.91 5.36 -6.26
CA MET A 60 12.84 5.39 -5.26
C MET A 60 13.37 4.79 -3.96
N PRO A 61 13.34 5.52 -2.82
CA PRO A 61 13.80 4.98 -1.56
C PRO A 61 13.05 3.70 -1.19
N PRO A 62 13.76 2.65 -0.77
CA PRO A 62 13.14 1.38 -0.37
C PRO A 62 12.08 1.53 0.73
N THR A 63 12.26 2.49 1.63
CA THR A 63 11.30 2.81 2.70
C THR A 63 9.98 3.35 2.15
N ILE A 64 10.02 4.17 1.10
CA ILE A 64 8.83 4.68 0.41
C ILE A 64 8.11 3.55 -0.34
N LEU A 65 8.87 2.63 -0.95
CA LEU A 65 8.26 1.43 -1.56
C LEU A 65 7.60 0.54 -0.50
N THR A 66 8.20 0.41 0.68
CA THR A 66 7.60 -0.32 1.81
C THR A 66 6.30 0.33 2.25
N GLU A 67 6.25 1.66 2.32
CA GLU A 67 5.02 2.40 2.63
C GLU A 67 3.95 2.17 1.55
N ALA A 68 4.32 2.21 0.26
CA ALA A 68 3.38 1.92 -0.82
C ALA A 68 2.76 0.51 -0.70
N VAL A 69 3.58 -0.49 -0.36
CA VAL A 69 3.12 -1.85 -0.08
C VAL A 69 2.14 -1.87 1.11
N ALA A 70 2.44 -1.09 2.13
CA ALA A 70 1.59 -0.94 3.30
C ALA A 70 0.23 -0.33 2.97
N GLN A 71 0.22 0.73 2.17
CA GLN A 71 -1.01 1.38 1.74
C GLN A 71 -1.90 0.44 0.93
N VAL A 72 -1.33 -0.34 0.01
CA VAL A 72 -2.08 -1.39 -0.71
C VAL A 72 -2.69 -2.39 0.27
N GLY A 73 -1.92 -2.85 1.25
CA GLY A 73 -2.41 -3.73 2.30
C GLY A 73 -3.50 -3.10 3.18
N ALA A 74 -3.37 -1.81 3.49
CA ALA A 74 -4.37 -1.07 4.26
C ALA A 74 -5.71 -0.97 3.51
N ILE A 75 -5.68 -0.76 2.18
CA ILE A 75 -6.89 -0.76 1.36
C ILE A 75 -7.66 -2.08 1.50
N LEU A 76 -6.97 -3.23 1.49
CA LEU A 76 -7.60 -4.54 1.66
C LEU A 76 -8.41 -4.63 2.97
N ILE A 77 -7.92 -4.02 4.03
CA ILE A 77 -8.56 -4.03 5.35
C ILE A 77 -9.67 -2.97 5.45
N LEU A 78 -9.39 -1.75 4.98
CA LEU A 78 -10.27 -0.59 5.13
C LEU A 78 -11.41 -0.54 4.11
N ALA A 79 -11.30 -1.27 3.00
CA ALA A 79 -12.37 -1.33 2.00
C ALA A 79 -13.67 -1.90 2.57
N LYS A 80 -13.59 -2.69 3.64
CA LYS A 80 -14.77 -3.21 4.34
C LYS A 80 -15.56 -2.08 5.01
N PRO A 81 -16.90 -2.03 4.85
CA PRO A 81 -17.72 -0.99 5.43
C PRO A 81 -17.51 -0.80 6.94
N GLU A 82 -17.39 -1.90 7.68
CA GLU A 82 -17.18 -1.90 9.14
C GLU A 82 -15.82 -1.34 9.58
N ASN A 83 -14.88 -1.17 8.66
CA ASN A 83 -13.53 -0.69 8.94
C ASN A 83 -13.27 0.73 8.40
N ARG A 84 -14.14 1.29 7.56
CA ARG A 84 -13.91 2.57 6.86
C ARG A 84 -13.66 3.77 7.78
N GLN A 85 -14.21 3.76 8.98
CA GLN A 85 -14.02 4.85 9.96
C GLN A 85 -12.89 4.55 10.95
N ARG A 86 -12.15 3.47 10.76
CA ARG A 86 -11.06 3.09 11.65
C ARG A 86 -9.73 3.55 11.10
N LEU A 87 -8.83 3.95 11.98
CA LEU A 87 -7.45 4.25 11.61
C LEU A 87 -6.63 2.97 11.63
N PRO A 88 -5.98 2.60 10.52
CA PRO A 88 -5.03 1.52 10.51
C PRO A 88 -3.71 2.02 11.09
N PHE A 89 -3.15 1.25 12.02
CA PHE A 89 -1.82 1.48 12.55
C PHE A 89 -0.89 0.37 12.11
N PHE A 90 0.31 0.74 11.70
CA PHE A 90 1.40 -0.20 11.57
C PHE A 90 1.83 -0.65 12.97
N ALA A 91 1.59 -1.91 13.31
CA ALA A 91 2.02 -2.50 14.56
C ALA A 91 3.40 -3.16 14.44
N GLY A 92 3.81 -3.52 13.24
CA GLY A 92 5.13 -4.09 13.00
C GLY A 92 5.39 -4.41 11.54
N ILE A 93 6.67 -4.41 11.19
CA ILE A 93 7.19 -4.83 9.88
C ILE A 93 8.29 -5.83 10.14
N GLU A 94 8.19 -7.00 9.53
CA GLU A 94 9.13 -8.07 9.73
C GLU A 94 9.66 -8.59 8.39
N ARG A 95 10.94 -9.02 8.41
CA ARG A 95 11.58 -9.69 7.29
C ARG A 95 11.50 -8.92 5.98
N VAL A 96 11.58 -7.59 6.04
CA VAL A 96 11.63 -6.76 4.83
C VAL A 96 12.95 -7.00 4.12
N ARG A 97 12.86 -7.24 2.82
CA ARG A 97 14.02 -7.44 1.95
C ARG A 97 13.90 -6.56 0.73
N TYR A 98 14.91 -5.75 0.51
CA TYR A 98 15.10 -4.94 -0.69
C TYR A 98 16.00 -5.70 -1.65
N ARG A 99 15.51 -5.96 -2.86
CA ARG A 99 16.19 -6.83 -3.81
C ARG A 99 16.85 -6.08 -4.95
N ARG A 100 16.21 -5.02 -5.42
CA ARG A 100 16.60 -4.25 -6.60
C ARG A 100 16.22 -2.79 -6.43
N PRO A 101 17.01 -1.85 -7.02
CA PRO A 101 16.59 -0.47 -7.11
C PRO A 101 15.37 -0.33 -8.03
N VAL A 102 14.60 0.73 -7.80
CA VAL A 102 13.46 1.15 -8.60
C VAL A 102 13.71 2.58 -9.07
N HIS A 103 13.52 2.83 -10.35
CA HIS A 103 13.88 4.09 -11.00
C HIS A 103 12.65 4.78 -11.62
N PRO A 104 12.73 6.08 -11.92
CA PRO A 104 11.73 6.75 -12.73
C PRO A 104 11.48 6.02 -14.07
N GLY A 105 10.21 5.85 -14.41
CA GLY A 105 9.76 5.07 -15.55
C GLY A 105 9.29 3.66 -15.18
N ASP A 106 9.66 3.15 -14.01
CA ASP A 106 9.19 1.84 -13.56
C ASP A 106 7.73 1.87 -13.11
N VAL A 107 7.03 0.79 -13.40
CA VAL A 107 5.69 0.49 -12.87
C VAL A 107 5.83 -0.60 -11.82
N VAL A 108 5.52 -0.23 -10.57
CA VAL A 108 5.60 -1.16 -9.44
C VAL A 108 4.24 -1.82 -9.24
N VAL A 109 4.18 -3.13 -9.45
CA VAL A 109 3.00 -3.95 -9.15
C VAL A 109 3.15 -4.49 -7.74
N ILE A 110 2.21 -4.14 -6.88
CA ILE A 110 2.21 -4.45 -5.44
C ILE A 110 1.10 -5.43 -5.13
N GLU A 111 1.47 -6.58 -4.59
CA GLU A 111 0.54 -7.58 -4.10
C GLU A 111 0.61 -7.67 -2.59
N ALA A 112 -0.53 -7.63 -1.91
CA ALA A 112 -0.65 -7.95 -0.50
C ALA A 112 -1.61 -9.14 -0.30
N THR A 113 -1.16 -10.13 0.45
CA THR A 113 -1.90 -11.38 0.72
C THR A 113 -2.09 -11.55 2.22
N VAL A 114 -3.31 -11.86 2.65
CA VAL A 114 -3.64 -12.11 4.05
C VAL A 114 -2.99 -13.41 4.51
N ARG A 115 -2.24 -13.34 5.61
CA ARG A 115 -1.68 -14.49 6.32
C ARG A 115 -2.50 -14.84 7.55
N ARG A 116 -2.99 -13.83 8.23
CA ARG A 116 -3.87 -13.96 9.39
C ARG A 116 -4.73 -12.71 9.50
N LEU A 117 -5.99 -12.89 9.76
CA LEU A 117 -6.93 -11.79 10.00
C LEU A 117 -7.72 -12.09 11.27
N ARG A 118 -7.78 -11.10 12.16
CA ARG A 118 -8.62 -11.08 13.36
C ARG A 118 -9.38 -9.75 13.37
N SER A 119 -10.39 -9.64 14.22
CA SER A 119 -11.28 -8.46 14.24
C SER A 119 -10.58 -7.10 14.30
N ARG A 120 -9.43 -7.01 14.97
CA ARG A 120 -8.66 -5.76 15.14
C ARG A 120 -7.20 -5.85 14.69
N MET A 121 -6.77 -6.95 14.12
CA MET A 121 -5.36 -7.15 13.74
C MET A 121 -5.27 -8.00 12.48
N GLY A 122 -4.42 -7.59 11.56
CA GLY A 122 -4.12 -8.35 10.35
C GLY A 122 -2.62 -8.51 10.13
N VAL A 123 -2.23 -9.69 9.67
CA VAL A 123 -0.87 -9.97 9.20
C VAL A 123 -0.94 -10.21 7.71
N LEU A 124 -0.25 -9.38 6.95
CA LEU A 124 -0.20 -9.42 5.49
C LEU A 124 1.23 -9.71 5.04
N ARG A 125 1.36 -10.48 3.97
CA ARG A 125 2.59 -10.57 3.21
C ARG A 125 2.48 -9.61 2.03
N GLY A 126 3.41 -8.67 1.93
CA GLY A 126 3.53 -7.74 0.82
C GLY A 126 4.68 -8.10 -0.11
N VAL A 127 4.47 -7.98 -1.41
CA VAL A 127 5.49 -8.18 -2.45
C VAL A 127 5.30 -7.12 -3.53
N ALA A 128 6.35 -6.37 -3.83
CA ALA A 128 6.38 -5.43 -4.94
C ALA A 128 7.29 -5.94 -6.06
N ARG A 129 6.87 -5.78 -7.31
CA ARG A 129 7.59 -6.22 -8.51
C ARG A 129 7.67 -5.13 -9.56
N VAL A 130 8.77 -5.11 -10.29
CA VAL A 130 8.96 -4.37 -11.54
C VAL A 130 9.34 -5.41 -12.61
N ASP A 131 8.64 -5.42 -13.73
CA ASP A 131 8.83 -6.41 -14.82
C ASP A 131 8.86 -7.86 -14.30
N GLY A 132 7.95 -8.19 -13.38
CA GLY A 132 7.84 -9.52 -12.78
C GLY A 132 8.90 -9.85 -11.73
N LYS A 133 9.94 -9.02 -11.55
CA LYS A 133 11.04 -9.26 -10.61
C LYS A 133 10.79 -8.58 -9.28
N ILE A 134 10.96 -9.31 -8.18
CA ILE A 134 10.76 -8.76 -6.83
C ILE A 134 11.77 -7.65 -6.55
N VAL A 135 11.25 -6.48 -6.14
CA VAL A 135 12.04 -5.32 -5.68
C VAL A 135 11.98 -5.18 -4.16
N VAL A 136 10.79 -5.36 -3.57
CA VAL A 136 10.57 -5.35 -2.11
C VAL A 136 9.66 -6.50 -1.73
N CYS A 137 9.92 -7.14 -0.61
CA CYS A 137 8.98 -8.06 0.03
C CYS A 137 9.13 -8.02 1.56
N GLY A 138 8.04 -8.31 2.26
CA GLY A 138 8.04 -8.32 3.73
C GLY A 138 6.71 -8.78 4.30
N THR A 139 6.66 -8.88 5.62
CA THR A 139 5.45 -9.16 6.38
C THR A 139 5.09 -7.94 7.21
N MET A 140 3.84 -7.55 7.19
CA MET A 140 3.33 -6.36 7.85
C MET A 140 2.19 -6.72 8.78
N THR A 141 2.22 -6.20 9.99
CA THR A 141 1.15 -6.35 10.97
C THR A 141 0.42 -5.03 11.11
N PHE A 142 -0.88 -5.06 10.92
CA PHE A 142 -1.78 -3.94 11.13
C PHE A 142 -2.62 -4.14 12.36
N ALA A 143 -2.84 -3.06 13.09
CA ALA A 143 -3.86 -2.96 14.11
C ALA A 143 -4.90 -1.90 13.68
N LEU A 144 -6.18 -2.19 13.91
CA LEU A 144 -7.26 -1.23 13.70
C LEU A 144 -7.58 -0.53 15.01
N GLY A 145 -7.51 0.79 15.00
CA GLY A 145 -7.99 1.64 16.09
C GLY A 145 -9.51 1.56 16.26
N GLU A 146 -10.02 2.28 17.24
CA GLU A 146 -11.46 2.47 17.40
C GLU A 146 -12.02 3.30 16.23
N ALA A 147 -13.28 3.09 15.90
CA ALA A 147 -13.96 3.94 14.94
C ALA A 147 -13.98 5.37 15.46
N ALA A 148 -13.72 6.35 14.61
CA ALA A 148 -13.92 7.74 14.98
C ALA A 148 -15.40 7.94 15.35
N PRO A 149 -15.72 8.72 16.41
CA PRO A 149 -17.12 9.06 16.70
C PRO A 149 -17.72 9.77 15.49
N GLU A 150 -18.97 9.44 15.17
CA GLU A 150 -19.70 10.18 14.13
C GLU A 150 -19.70 11.67 14.49
N PRO A 151 -19.44 12.56 13.49
CA PRO A 151 -19.58 13.98 13.75
C PRO A 151 -21.01 14.24 14.23
N ALA A 152 -21.14 14.90 15.39
CA ALA A 152 -22.44 15.31 15.91
C ALA A 152 -23.17 16.13 14.84
N SER A 153 -24.33 15.64 14.44
CA SER A 153 -25.23 16.27 13.47
C SER A 153 -25.77 17.61 13.97
#